data_284bafc745a8fcf49414aef8262ba2ac
#
_entry.id   284bafc745a8fcf49414aef8262ba2ac
#
_cell.length_a   1.000
_cell.length_b   1.000
_cell.length_c   1.000
_cell.angle_alpha   90.00
_cell.angle_beta   90.00
_cell.angle_gamma   90.00
#
_symmetry.space_group_name_H-M   'P 1'
#
loop_
_entity.id
_entity.type
_entity.pdbx_description
1 polymer ?
#
loop_
_entity_poly.entity_id
_entity_poly.type
_entity_poly.pdbx_seq_one_letter_code
_entity_poly.pdbx_strand_id
1 'polypeptide(L)'
;MMKALCLFISLVSFINTFSQPKRSWTRKGYEPGYIITNNNDTLYGYLKDRTSLPFGKLYNNVRVKSHERGLTGGYSPYEINKYCINNQCFISMWYKEESFFLNFDYYALEGEGEKRFMKVIVDGYLSLYHKEYIDGEDGYVSYIPYFKREDEYVLQRATQGILGLKKKQLSLYFKDCPSLIEKMNNNEFTTSLELVNYYNQWIEDKHRLNPD
;
A
#
# COMPACT_ATOMS: atom_id res chain seq x y z
N MET A 1 9.05 56.27 51.93
CA MET A 1 8.48 54.95 52.25
C MET A 1 7.96 54.34 50.98
N MET A 2 8.79 53.56 50.29
CA MET A 2 8.43 52.83 49.06
C MET A 2 8.04 51.40 49.49
N LYS A 3 6.77 51.07 49.23
CA LYS A 3 6.31 49.72 49.41
C LYS A 3 6.72 48.90 48.21
N ALA A 4 7.63 47.98 48.39
CA ALA A 4 8.03 47.02 47.39
C ALA A 4 6.85 46.07 47.09
N LEU A 5 6.28 46.20 45.90
CA LEU A 5 5.28 45.27 45.39
C LEU A 5 6.03 44.04 44.86
N CYS A 6 6.07 42.98 45.68
CA CYS A 6 6.56 41.67 45.24
C CYS A 6 5.54 41.07 44.26
N LEU A 7 5.80 41.22 43.01
CA LEU A 7 5.07 40.57 41.95
C LEU A 7 5.51 39.10 41.95
N PHE A 8 4.70 38.25 42.59
CA PHE A 8 4.81 36.81 42.48
C PHE A 8 4.37 36.43 41.04
N ILE A 9 5.31 36.47 40.13
CA ILE A 9 5.16 35.80 38.85
C ILE A 9 5.23 34.30 39.12
N SER A 10 4.09 33.69 39.38
CA SER A 10 3.99 32.23 39.32
C SER A 10 4.25 31.77 37.88
N LEU A 11 5.49 31.48 37.63
CA LEU A 11 5.94 30.80 36.44
C LEU A 11 5.32 29.41 36.50
N VAL A 12 4.04 29.31 36.02
CA VAL A 12 3.44 28.01 35.73
C VAL A 12 4.22 27.45 34.55
N SER A 13 5.31 26.78 34.88
CA SER A 13 6.00 25.92 33.95
C SER A 13 5.02 24.85 33.55
N PHE A 14 4.33 25.05 32.42
CA PHE A 14 3.71 23.97 31.68
C PHE A 14 4.85 23.03 31.27
N ILE A 15 5.17 22.11 32.18
CA ILE A 15 5.92 20.94 31.85
C ILE A 15 4.99 20.17 30.92
N ASN A 16 5.10 20.49 29.63
CA ASN A 16 4.69 19.55 28.60
C ASN A 16 5.52 18.30 28.85
N THR A 17 5.01 17.42 29.69
CA THR A 17 5.47 16.05 29.72
C THR A 17 5.14 15.50 28.34
N PHE A 18 6.00 15.79 27.36
CA PHE A 18 6.14 14.94 26.21
C PHE A 18 6.45 13.57 26.82
N SER A 19 5.41 12.78 26.95
CA SER A 19 5.58 11.36 27.23
C SER A 19 6.51 10.87 26.13
N GLN A 20 7.80 10.79 26.46
CA GLN A 20 8.76 10.16 25.56
C GLN A 20 8.16 8.79 25.28
N PRO A 21 7.97 8.43 24.01
CA PRO A 21 7.46 7.12 23.70
C PRO A 21 8.38 6.15 24.44
N LYS A 22 7.81 5.39 25.38
CA LYS A 22 8.55 4.34 26.08
C LYS A 22 9.39 3.65 25.03
N ARG A 23 10.72 3.66 25.16
CA ARG A 23 11.63 2.92 24.30
C ARG A 23 11.11 1.50 24.27
N SER A 24 10.21 1.23 23.33
CA SER A 24 9.63 -0.08 23.19
C SER A 24 10.80 -0.97 22.82
N TRP A 25 10.89 -2.10 23.47
CA TRP A 25 11.83 -3.17 23.17
C TRP A 25 11.46 -3.79 21.81
N THR A 26 11.52 -2.95 20.75
CA THR A 26 11.26 -3.41 19.39
C THR A 26 12.42 -4.29 19.00
N ARG A 27 12.16 -5.58 18.90
CA ARG A 27 13.11 -6.48 18.24
C ARG A 27 13.36 -5.93 16.86
N LYS A 28 14.64 -5.92 16.43
CA LYS A 28 15.10 -5.40 15.14
C LYS A 28 14.13 -5.75 14.01
N GLY A 29 13.60 -4.74 13.31
CA GLY A 29 12.72 -4.85 12.17
C GLY A 29 11.22 -4.99 12.47
N TYR A 30 10.77 -4.75 13.69
CA TYR A 30 9.36 -4.54 14.01
C TYR A 30 9.07 -3.05 14.04
N GLU A 31 8.01 -2.65 13.33
CA GLU A 31 7.60 -1.25 13.15
C GLU A 31 6.15 -1.06 13.61
N PRO A 32 5.76 0.15 14.04
CA PRO A 32 4.39 0.42 14.45
C PRO A 32 3.42 0.20 13.29
N GLY A 33 2.24 -0.33 13.62
CA GLY A 33 1.22 -0.60 12.62
C GLY A 33 -0.02 -1.27 13.20
N TYR A 34 -0.86 -1.75 12.31
CA TYR A 34 -2.09 -2.47 12.66
C TYR A 34 -2.44 -3.50 11.59
N ILE A 35 -3.26 -4.47 11.98
CA ILE A 35 -3.93 -5.39 11.04
C ILE A 35 -5.45 -5.22 11.15
N ILE A 36 -6.15 -5.53 10.08
CA ILE A 36 -7.60 -5.66 10.04
C ILE A 36 -7.91 -7.13 9.72
N THR A 37 -8.56 -7.80 10.65
CA THR A 37 -8.94 -9.21 10.50
C THR A 37 -10.07 -9.37 9.48
N ASN A 38 -10.38 -10.62 9.10
CA ASN A 38 -11.53 -10.90 8.23
C ASN A 38 -12.88 -10.52 8.87
N ASN A 39 -12.94 -10.40 10.19
CA ASN A 39 -14.11 -9.92 10.93
C ASN A 39 -14.17 -8.39 11.07
N ASN A 40 -13.27 -7.67 10.38
CA ASN A 40 -13.09 -6.22 10.46
C ASN A 40 -12.60 -5.69 11.82
N ASP A 41 -12.12 -6.55 12.72
CA ASP A 41 -11.48 -6.10 13.95
C ASP A 41 -10.11 -5.51 13.66
N THR A 42 -9.79 -4.37 14.27
CA THR A 42 -8.47 -3.74 14.15
C THR A 42 -7.60 -4.08 15.36
N LEU A 43 -6.42 -4.64 15.10
CA LEU A 43 -5.44 -4.97 16.14
C LEU A 43 -4.18 -4.12 15.92
N TYR A 44 -3.90 -3.24 16.88
CA TYR A 44 -2.71 -2.39 16.88
C TYR A 44 -1.51 -3.09 17.52
N GLY A 45 -0.31 -2.77 17.01
CA GLY A 45 0.90 -3.35 17.56
C GLY A 45 2.15 -2.99 16.76
N TYR A 46 3.17 -3.80 16.94
CA TYR A 46 4.39 -3.77 16.14
C TYR A 46 4.36 -4.92 15.14
N LEU A 47 4.54 -4.59 13.88
CA LEU A 47 4.44 -5.52 12.77
C LEU A 47 5.81 -5.74 12.10
N LYS A 48 5.97 -6.90 11.48
CA LYS A 48 7.13 -7.24 10.67
C LYS A 48 6.71 -8.13 9.51
N ASP A 49 6.94 -7.66 8.29
CA ASP A 49 6.62 -8.38 7.05
C ASP A 49 7.88 -8.82 6.27
N ARG A 50 9.06 -8.34 6.68
CA ARG A 50 10.33 -8.63 6.01
C ARG A 50 11.52 -8.65 6.97
N THR A 51 12.64 -9.22 6.52
CA THR A 51 13.92 -9.06 7.22
C THR A 51 14.53 -7.71 6.87
N SER A 52 15.43 -7.23 7.75
CA SER A 52 16.24 -6.04 7.45
C SER A 52 17.27 -6.36 6.35
N LEU A 53 17.58 -5.36 5.52
CA LEU A 53 18.69 -5.42 4.57
C LEU A 53 20.02 -5.74 5.27
N PRO A 54 21.05 -6.33 4.60
CA PRO A 54 21.14 -6.53 3.16
C PRO A 54 20.48 -7.81 2.61
N PHE A 55 20.13 -8.79 3.43
CA PHE A 55 19.53 -10.05 2.99
C PHE A 55 18.01 -10.00 3.17
N GLY A 56 17.38 -9.05 2.47
CA GLY A 56 15.93 -8.86 2.53
C GLY A 56 15.18 -10.15 2.18
N LYS A 57 14.22 -10.53 3.02
CA LYS A 57 13.28 -11.62 2.75
C LYS A 57 11.89 -11.12 3.08
N LEU A 58 10.99 -11.22 2.13
CA LEU A 58 9.57 -11.01 2.38
C LEU A 58 8.99 -12.24 3.10
N TYR A 59 8.14 -12.00 4.07
CA TYR A 59 7.43 -13.08 4.74
C TYR A 59 6.08 -13.31 4.08
N ASN A 60 5.68 -14.56 3.94
CA ASN A 60 4.33 -14.90 3.48
C ASN A 60 3.26 -14.46 4.50
N ASN A 61 3.64 -14.37 5.79
CA ASN A 61 2.77 -13.95 6.88
C ASN A 61 3.33 -12.69 7.53
N VAL A 62 2.47 -11.73 7.84
CA VAL A 62 2.85 -10.58 8.66
C VAL A 62 2.93 -11.02 10.13
N ARG A 63 4.04 -10.72 10.80
CA ARG A 63 4.24 -11.01 12.23
C ARG A 63 3.75 -9.82 13.03
N VAL A 64 2.92 -10.08 14.03
CA VAL A 64 2.32 -9.05 14.89
C VAL A 64 2.69 -9.30 16.34
N LYS A 65 3.05 -8.22 17.05
CA LYS A 65 3.15 -8.15 18.51
C LYS A 65 2.10 -7.17 18.99
N SER A 66 1.03 -7.66 19.55
CA SER A 66 -0.03 -6.82 20.09
C SER A 66 0.41 -6.15 21.40
N HIS A 67 0.06 -4.86 21.53
CA HIS A 67 0.28 -4.11 22.78
C HIS A 67 -0.63 -4.60 23.93
N GLU A 68 -1.86 -4.97 23.60
CA GLU A 68 -2.89 -5.23 24.60
C GLU A 68 -2.85 -6.65 25.19
N ARG A 69 -2.32 -7.60 24.42
CA ARG A 69 -2.42 -9.03 24.79
C ARG A 69 -1.07 -9.74 24.94
N GLY A 70 0.04 -9.05 24.71
CA GLY A 70 1.37 -9.69 24.72
C GLY A 70 1.53 -10.81 23.68
N LEU A 71 0.53 -11.00 22.81
CA LEU A 71 0.48 -12.06 21.83
C LEU A 71 1.41 -11.74 20.66
N THR A 72 2.24 -12.70 20.29
CA THR A 72 3.01 -12.69 19.06
C THR A 72 2.39 -13.74 18.14
N GLY A 73 1.88 -13.31 16.99
CA GLY A 73 1.29 -14.19 15.98
C GLY A 73 1.82 -13.89 14.58
N GLY A 74 1.67 -14.85 13.69
CA GLY A 74 1.83 -14.66 12.26
C GLY A 74 0.46 -14.73 11.60
N TYR A 75 0.13 -13.75 10.77
CA TYR A 75 -1.14 -13.69 10.05
C TYR A 75 -0.89 -13.82 8.56
N SER A 76 -1.50 -14.80 7.97
CA SER A 76 -1.48 -15.05 6.52
C SER A 76 -2.48 -14.14 5.78
N PRO A 77 -2.37 -14.04 4.45
CA PRO A 77 -3.39 -13.34 3.65
C PRO A 77 -4.80 -13.93 3.76
N TYR A 78 -4.93 -15.16 4.24
CA TYR A 78 -6.23 -15.82 4.43
C TYR A 78 -6.92 -15.45 5.76
N GLU A 79 -6.16 -14.90 6.73
CA GLU A 79 -6.64 -14.62 8.09
C GLU A 79 -6.96 -13.15 8.32
N ILE A 80 -6.39 -12.26 7.48
CA ILE A 80 -6.58 -10.82 7.59
C ILE A 80 -6.88 -10.18 6.23
N ASN A 81 -7.67 -9.11 6.25
CA ASN A 81 -8.00 -8.34 5.06
C ASN A 81 -6.91 -7.32 4.69
N LYS A 82 -6.26 -6.73 5.72
CA LYS A 82 -5.33 -5.62 5.55
C LYS A 82 -4.31 -5.56 6.68
N TYR A 83 -3.12 -5.08 6.39
CA TYR A 83 -2.20 -4.56 7.39
C TYR A 83 -1.54 -3.28 6.91
N CYS A 84 -1.12 -2.44 7.86
CA CYS A 84 -0.35 -1.24 7.57
C CYS A 84 0.88 -1.18 8.49
N ILE A 85 2.04 -0.85 7.92
CA ILE A 85 3.32 -0.64 8.60
C ILE A 85 3.87 0.70 8.16
N ASN A 86 4.22 1.61 9.09
CA ASN A 86 4.80 2.92 8.76
C ASN A 86 4.07 3.65 7.63
N ASN A 87 2.74 3.71 7.69
CA ASN A 87 1.87 4.32 6.68
C ASN A 87 1.88 3.63 5.30
N GLN A 88 2.53 2.48 5.17
CA GLN A 88 2.44 1.64 3.99
C GLN A 88 1.40 0.55 4.24
N CYS A 89 0.34 0.53 3.44
CA CYS A 89 -0.75 -0.42 3.59
C CYS A 89 -0.69 -1.53 2.54
N PHE A 90 -1.08 -2.71 2.96
CA PHE A 90 -1.14 -3.92 2.16
C PHE A 90 -2.50 -4.57 2.35
N ILE A 91 -3.17 -4.90 1.27
CA ILE A 91 -4.44 -5.64 1.30
C ILE A 91 -4.22 -7.09 0.93
N SER A 92 -5.02 -7.94 1.51
CA SER A 92 -5.12 -9.35 1.12
C SER A 92 -5.99 -9.46 -0.13
N MET A 93 -5.43 -9.97 -1.21
CA MET A 93 -6.10 -10.07 -2.51
C MET A 93 -5.89 -11.46 -3.10
N TRP A 94 -6.93 -12.02 -3.69
CA TRP A 94 -6.78 -13.18 -4.56
C TRP A 94 -5.95 -12.80 -5.78
N TYR A 95 -5.07 -13.68 -6.18
CA TYR A 95 -4.18 -13.48 -7.31
C TYR A 95 -4.06 -14.77 -8.10
N LYS A 96 -4.53 -14.73 -9.33
CA LYS A 96 -4.40 -15.81 -10.30
C LYS A 96 -3.65 -15.29 -11.52
N GLU A 97 -2.71 -16.07 -11.99
CA GLU A 97 -1.99 -15.82 -13.23
C GLU A 97 -2.37 -16.90 -14.23
N GLU A 98 -2.86 -16.53 -15.39
CA GLU A 98 -3.11 -17.42 -16.50
C GLU A 98 -2.16 -17.09 -17.63
N SER A 99 -1.54 -18.10 -18.22
CA SER A 99 -0.64 -17.94 -19.34
C SER A 99 -1.16 -18.72 -20.56
N PHE A 100 -1.23 -18.04 -21.68
CA PHE A 100 -1.50 -18.65 -22.96
C PHE A 100 -0.43 -18.19 -23.97
N PHE A 101 0.47 -19.07 -24.38
CA PHE A 101 1.69 -18.75 -25.13
C PHE A 101 2.53 -17.71 -24.37
N LEU A 102 2.74 -16.52 -24.95
CA LEU A 102 3.50 -15.42 -24.37
C LEU A 102 2.62 -14.34 -23.72
N ASN A 103 1.30 -14.57 -23.65
CA ASN A 103 0.37 -13.67 -23.01
C ASN A 103 0.12 -14.13 -21.57
N PHE A 104 0.09 -13.19 -20.67
CA PHE A 104 -0.16 -13.39 -19.25
C PHE A 104 -1.31 -12.49 -18.83
N ASP A 105 -2.38 -13.09 -18.34
CA ASP A 105 -3.54 -12.43 -17.78
C ASP A 105 -3.57 -12.63 -16.26
N TYR A 106 -4.04 -11.65 -15.53
CA TYR A 106 -4.01 -11.65 -14.08
C TYR A 106 -5.40 -11.28 -13.54
N TYR A 107 -5.82 -11.99 -12.50
CA TYR A 107 -7.16 -11.84 -11.93
C TYR A 107 -7.13 -11.80 -10.41
N ALA A 108 -8.08 -11.02 -9.85
CA ALA A 108 -8.35 -10.92 -8.42
C ALA A 108 -9.72 -11.54 -8.08
N LEU A 109 -10.03 -12.71 -8.67
CA LEU A 109 -11.31 -13.38 -8.48
C LEU A 109 -11.29 -14.19 -7.18
N GLU A 110 -12.30 -14.00 -6.37
CA GLU A 110 -12.42 -14.67 -5.08
C GLU A 110 -12.48 -16.20 -5.23
N GLY A 111 -11.67 -16.90 -4.41
CA GLY A 111 -11.57 -18.35 -4.44
C GLY A 111 -10.65 -18.91 -5.53
N GLU A 112 -10.10 -18.08 -6.41
CA GLU A 112 -9.23 -18.53 -7.49
C GLU A 112 -7.77 -18.13 -7.29
N GLY A 113 -6.85 -19.07 -7.54
CA GLY A 113 -5.42 -18.85 -7.35
C GLY A 113 -5.01 -18.88 -5.87
N GLU A 114 -4.22 -17.91 -5.45
CA GLU A 114 -3.73 -17.79 -4.07
C GLU A 114 -3.99 -16.40 -3.51
N LYS A 115 -4.23 -16.30 -2.20
CA LYS A 115 -4.27 -14.99 -1.54
C LYS A 115 -2.86 -14.50 -1.28
N ARG A 116 -2.61 -13.23 -1.63
CA ARG A 116 -1.34 -12.54 -1.43
C ARG A 116 -1.56 -11.15 -0.85
N PHE A 117 -0.56 -10.64 -0.17
CA PHE A 117 -0.51 -9.25 0.21
C PHE A 117 -0.05 -8.40 -0.97
N MET A 118 -0.86 -7.41 -1.35
CA MET A 118 -0.58 -6.43 -2.38
C MET A 118 -0.44 -5.06 -1.73
N LYS A 119 0.69 -4.38 -1.97
CA LYS A 119 0.91 -3.04 -1.46
C LYS A 119 0.00 -2.05 -2.17
N VAL A 120 -0.74 -1.27 -1.41
CA VAL A 120 -1.60 -0.20 -1.95
C VAL A 120 -0.74 1.03 -2.20
N ILE A 121 -0.72 1.51 -3.43
CA ILE A 121 0.00 2.74 -3.82
C ILE A 121 -1.01 3.87 -4.01
N VAL A 122 -2.10 3.60 -4.72
CA VAL A 122 -3.24 4.50 -4.86
C VAL A 122 -4.50 3.67 -4.66
N ASP A 123 -5.42 4.18 -3.85
CA ASP A 123 -6.76 3.65 -3.63
C ASP A 123 -7.76 4.60 -4.27
N GLY A 124 -8.68 4.09 -5.10
CA GLY A 124 -9.63 4.90 -5.84
C GLY A 124 -10.42 4.06 -6.85
N TYR A 125 -11.20 4.71 -7.72
CA TYR A 125 -11.93 4.03 -8.79
C TYR A 125 -11.00 3.14 -9.63
N LEU A 126 -9.83 3.67 -9.99
CA LEU A 126 -8.69 2.90 -10.45
C LEU A 126 -7.66 2.84 -9.33
N SER A 127 -7.46 1.68 -8.77
CA SER A 127 -6.42 1.43 -7.77
C SER A 127 -5.12 0.99 -8.42
N LEU A 128 -3.99 1.37 -7.79
CA LEU A 128 -2.66 0.91 -8.16
C LEU A 128 -2.08 0.07 -7.01
N TYR A 129 -1.76 -1.16 -7.31
CA TYR A 129 -1.15 -2.13 -6.39
C TYR A 129 0.24 -2.52 -6.85
N HIS A 130 1.14 -2.74 -5.90
CA HIS A 130 2.44 -3.36 -6.15
C HIS A 130 2.47 -4.79 -5.58
N LYS A 131 2.76 -5.75 -6.44
CA LYS A 131 3.17 -7.09 -6.01
C LYS A 131 4.67 -7.07 -5.76
N GLU A 132 5.07 -7.05 -4.50
CA GLU A 132 6.48 -7.06 -4.12
C GLU A 132 7.08 -8.46 -4.24
N TYR A 133 8.36 -8.53 -4.60
CA TYR A 133 9.15 -9.76 -4.64
C TYR A 133 10.63 -9.45 -4.36
N ILE A 134 11.40 -10.46 -4.04
CA ILE A 134 12.85 -10.31 -3.90
C ILE A 134 13.50 -10.55 -5.26
N ASP A 135 14.25 -9.58 -5.72
CA ASP A 135 14.98 -9.66 -6.99
C ASP A 135 16.44 -10.01 -6.74
N GLY A 136 16.89 -11.05 -7.46
CA GLY A 136 18.28 -11.48 -7.48
C GLY A 136 18.85 -11.95 -6.13
N GLU A 137 20.17 -12.15 -6.12
CA GLU A 137 20.93 -12.57 -4.95
C GLU A 137 21.14 -11.43 -3.94
N ASP A 138 21.01 -10.19 -4.38
CA ASP A 138 21.24 -9.00 -3.54
C ASP A 138 20.13 -8.73 -2.53
N GLY A 139 19.00 -9.42 -2.65
CA GLY A 139 17.90 -9.35 -1.69
C GLY A 139 17.16 -8.00 -1.70
N TYR A 140 17.21 -7.24 -2.80
CA TYR A 140 16.42 -6.03 -2.94
C TYR A 140 14.96 -6.35 -3.21
N VAL A 141 14.07 -5.54 -2.62
CA VAL A 141 12.64 -5.63 -2.87
C VAL A 141 12.33 -4.91 -4.17
N SER A 142 11.92 -5.67 -5.17
CA SER A 142 11.36 -5.18 -6.43
C SER A 142 9.85 -5.35 -6.45
N TYR A 143 9.17 -4.77 -7.43
CA TYR A 143 7.72 -4.84 -7.52
C TYR A 143 7.21 -4.89 -8.96
N ILE A 144 6.03 -5.47 -9.11
CA ILE A 144 5.26 -5.45 -10.35
C ILE A 144 4.01 -4.61 -10.10
N PRO A 145 3.79 -3.50 -10.83
CA PRO A 145 2.60 -2.68 -10.69
C PRO A 145 1.41 -3.26 -11.44
N TYR A 146 0.25 -3.26 -10.77
CA TYR A 146 -1.04 -3.69 -11.32
C TYR A 146 -2.10 -2.61 -11.11
N PHE A 147 -2.87 -2.32 -12.14
CA PHE A 147 -4.11 -1.57 -12.05
C PHE A 147 -5.29 -2.50 -11.81
N LYS A 148 -6.26 -2.03 -11.03
CA LYS A 148 -7.55 -2.68 -10.84
C LYS A 148 -8.64 -1.62 -10.73
N ARG A 149 -9.68 -1.72 -11.54
CA ARG A 149 -10.90 -0.93 -11.35
C ARG A 149 -11.72 -1.52 -10.22
N GLU A 150 -12.49 -0.67 -9.54
CA GLU A 150 -13.28 -1.06 -8.38
C GLU A 150 -14.26 -2.21 -8.70
N ASP A 151 -14.94 -2.12 -9.84
CA ASP A 151 -15.98 -3.03 -10.32
C ASP A 151 -15.48 -4.24 -11.13
N GLU A 152 -14.14 -4.32 -11.35
CA GLU A 152 -13.54 -5.39 -12.14
C GLU A 152 -12.70 -6.34 -11.27
N TYR A 153 -12.56 -7.58 -11.72
CA TYR A 153 -11.64 -8.56 -11.13
C TYR A 153 -10.32 -8.69 -11.91
N VAL A 154 -10.18 -7.98 -13.01
CA VAL A 154 -8.96 -8.00 -13.84
C VAL A 154 -7.88 -7.16 -13.18
N LEU A 155 -6.68 -7.74 -13.08
CA LEU A 155 -5.46 -7.07 -12.66
C LEU A 155 -4.62 -6.74 -13.90
N GLN A 156 -4.67 -5.50 -14.37
CA GLN A 156 -3.91 -5.07 -15.53
C GLN A 156 -2.47 -4.76 -15.14
N ARG A 157 -1.53 -5.61 -15.54
CA ARG A 157 -0.09 -5.34 -15.34
C ARG A 157 0.33 -4.09 -16.12
N ALA A 158 0.92 -3.11 -15.43
CA ALA A 158 1.25 -1.81 -16.00
C ALA A 158 2.55 -1.81 -16.79
N THR A 159 3.54 -2.62 -16.38
CA THR A 159 4.92 -2.58 -16.93
C THR A 159 5.38 -3.92 -17.46
N GLN A 160 6.37 -3.90 -18.32
CA GLN A 160 7.10 -5.06 -18.82
C GLN A 160 8.56 -5.06 -18.31
N GLY A 161 8.71 -4.87 -17.01
CA GLY A 161 10.02 -4.77 -16.36
C GLY A 161 10.76 -3.49 -16.77
N ILE A 162 12.04 -3.60 -17.12
CA ILE A 162 12.90 -2.49 -17.53
C ILE A 162 12.43 -1.77 -18.81
N LEU A 163 11.58 -2.40 -19.60
CA LEU A 163 11.04 -1.82 -20.84
C LEU A 163 9.92 -0.80 -20.61
N GLY A 164 9.57 -0.49 -19.34
CA GLY A 164 8.60 0.52 -18.97
C GLY A 164 7.15 0.09 -19.16
N LEU A 165 6.27 1.03 -19.49
CA LEU A 165 4.83 0.81 -19.62
C LEU A 165 4.47 -0.12 -20.80
N LYS A 166 3.50 -1.01 -20.58
CA LYS A 166 2.90 -1.87 -21.63
C LYS A 166 1.90 -1.08 -22.49
N LYS A 167 2.36 -0.05 -23.21
CA LYS A 167 1.50 0.93 -23.89
C LYS A 167 0.39 0.31 -24.71
N LYS A 168 0.65 -0.73 -25.49
CA LYS A 168 -0.36 -1.39 -26.35
C LYS A 168 -1.50 -1.97 -25.52
N GLN A 169 -1.21 -2.72 -24.45
CA GLN A 169 -2.22 -3.31 -23.58
C GLN A 169 -2.93 -2.26 -22.75
N LEU A 170 -2.20 -1.25 -22.27
CA LEU A 170 -2.76 -0.12 -21.52
C LEU A 170 -3.69 0.73 -22.39
N SER A 171 -3.39 0.92 -23.68
CA SER A 171 -4.31 1.62 -24.60
C SER A 171 -5.63 0.88 -24.75
N LEU A 172 -5.62 -0.45 -24.72
CA LEU A 172 -6.87 -1.25 -24.73
C LEU A 172 -7.62 -1.16 -23.39
N TYR A 173 -6.87 -1.19 -22.29
CA TYR A 173 -7.44 -1.09 -20.96
C TYR A 173 -8.09 0.27 -20.67
N PHE A 174 -7.45 1.37 -21.11
CA PHE A 174 -7.92 2.75 -20.96
C PHE A 174 -8.70 3.28 -22.17
N LYS A 175 -9.31 2.41 -23.00
CA LYS A 175 -10.03 2.80 -24.22
C LYS A 175 -11.15 3.83 -23.99
N ASP A 176 -11.65 3.91 -22.77
CA ASP A 176 -12.67 4.86 -22.29
C ASP A 176 -12.12 6.26 -21.98
N CYS A 177 -10.78 6.42 -21.89
CA CYS A 177 -10.11 7.70 -21.63
C CYS A 177 -9.08 8.02 -22.75
N PRO A 178 -9.52 8.50 -23.95
CA PRO A 178 -8.63 8.76 -25.06
C PRO A 178 -7.50 9.76 -24.76
N SER A 179 -7.77 10.78 -23.95
CA SER A 179 -6.77 11.78 -23.56
C SER A 179 -5.61 11.19 -22.76
N LEU A 180 -5.86 10.19 -21.92
CA LEU A 180 -4.80 9.46 -21.21
C LEU A 180 -3.94 8.66 -22.18
N ILE A 181 -4.57 8.00 -23.16
CA ILE A 181 -3.86 7.21 -24.19
C ILE A 181 -2.95 8.11 -25.01
N GLU A 182 -3.43 9.28 -25.42
CA GLU A 182 -2.63 10.27 -26.15
C GLU A 182 -1.40 10.69 -25.36
N LYS A 183 -1.57 11.11 -24.12
CA LYS A 183 -0.48 11.51 -23.20
C LYS A 183 0.54 10.40 -22.98
N MET A 184 0.07 9.17 -22.78
CA MET A 184 0.95 8.01 -22.64
C MET A 184 1.74 7.73 -23.92
N ASN A 185 1.12 7.85 -25.10
CA ASN A 185 1.79 7.61 -26.37
C ASN A 185 2.80 8.69 -26.71
N ASN A 186 2.54 9.93 -26.34
CA ASN A 186 3.45 11.08 -26.48
C ASN A 186 4.59 11.08 -25.44
N ASN A 187 4.65 10.08 -24.55
CA ASN A 187 5.60 10.00 -23.43
C ASN A 187 5.48 11.15 -22.40
N GLU A 188 4.32 11.81 -22.32
CA GLU A 188 4.03 12.76 -21.23
C GLU A 188 3.87 12.01 -19.90
N PHE A 189 3.32 10.78 -19.95
CA PHE A 189 3.25 9.85 -18.83
C PHE A 189 4.13 8.64 -19.08
N THR A 190 5.02 8.37 -18.11
CA THR A 190 6.02 7.30 -18.18
C THR A 190 5.92 6.31 -17.02
N THR A 191 5.14 6.65 -15.99
CA THR A 191 4.99 5.84 -14.78
C THR A 191 3.54 5.40 -14.58
N SER A 192 3.34 4.28 -13.89
CA SER A 192 2.00 3.81 -13.51
C SER A 192 1.31 4.77 -12.54
N LEU A 193 2.06 5.52 -11.73
CA LEU A 193 1.50 6.49 -10.79
C LEU A 193 0.87 7.70 -11.52
N GLU A 194 1.51 8.19 -12.56
CA GLU A 194 0.96 9.28 -13.39
C GLU A 194 -0.35 8.85 -14.06
N LEU A 195 -0.38 7.63 -14.60
CA LEU A 195 -1.57 7.09 -15.25
C LEU A 195 -2.77 6.97 -14.30
N VAL A 196 -2.55 6.38 -13.11
CA VAL A 196 -3.65 6.19 -12.15
C VAL A 196 -4.19 7.50 -11.62
N ASN A 197 -3.31 8.47 -11.32
CA ASN A 197 -3.72 9.78 -10.82
C ASN A 197 -4.54 10.55 -11.87
N TYR A 198 -4.06 10.56 -13.12
CA TYR A 198 -4.78 11.21 -14.21
C TYR A 198 -6.15 10.56 -14.48
N TYR A 199 -6.20 9.22 -14.49
CA TYR A 199 -7.44 8.51 -14.75
C TYR A 199 -8.49 8.75 -13.65
N ASN A 200 -8.09 8.71 -12.37
CA ASN A 200 -8.98 8.99 -11.26
C ASN A 200 -9.51 10.44 -11.31
N GLN A 201 -8.64 11.42 -11.60
CA GLN A 201 -9.07 12.80 -11.78
C GLN A 201 -10.05 12.95 -12.95
N TRP A 202 -9.79 12.30 -14.08
CA TRP A 202 -10.69 12.32 -15.23
C TRP A 202 -12.07 11.73 -14.92
N ILE A 203 -12.14 10.63 -14.15
CA ILE A 203 -13.41 10.03 -13.70
C ILE A 203 -14.16 11.00 -12.76
N GLU A 204 -13.48 11.62 -11.80
CA GLU A 204 -14.08 12.59 -10.90
C GLU A 204 -14.66 13.79 -11.65
N ASP A 205 -13.93 14.32 -12.63
CA ASP A 205 -14.39 15.43 -13.46
C ASP A 205 -15.59 15.04 -14.31
N LYS A 206 -15.61 13.81 -14.86
CA LYS A 206 -16.73 13.28 -15.63
C LYS A 206 -18.00 13.15 -14.77
N HIS A 207 -17.92 12.64 -13.54
CA HIS A 207 -19.07 12.53 -12.63
C HIS A 207 -19.54 13.92 -12.19
N ARG A 208 -18.63 14.89 -12.00
CA ARG A 208 -19.00 16.26 -11.67
C ARG A 208 -19.77 16.97 -12.78
N LEU A 209 -19.44 16.69 -14.05
CA LEU A 209 -20.08 17.29 -15.21
C LEU A 209 -21.41 16.62 -15.58
N ASN A 210 -21.61 15.35 -15.22
CA ASN A 210 -22.83 14.59 -15.45
C ASN A 210 -23.25 13.90 -14.14
N PRO A 211 -23.78 14.66 -13.17
CA PRO A 211 -24.38 14.09 -11.98
C PRO A 211 -25.65 13.33 -12.40
N ASP A 212 -25.74 12.04 -12.07
CA ASP A 212 -26.93 11.19 -12.26
C ASP A 212 -28.15 11.73 -11.48
#